data_7a3ddae338df7e07d21df192c78fb7a5
#
_entry.id   7a3ddae338df7e07d21df192c78fb7a5
#
_cell.length_a   1.000
_cell.length_b   1.000
_cell.length_c   1.000
_cell.angle_alpha   90.00
_cell.angle_beta   90.00
_cell.angle_gamma   90.00
#
_symmetry.space_group_name_H-M   'P 1'
#
loop_
_entity.id
_entity.type
_entity.pdbx_description
1 polymer ?
#
loop_
_entity_poly.entity_id
_entity_poly.type
_entity_poly.pdbx_seq_one_letter_code
_entity_poly.pdbx_strand_id
1 'polypeptide(L)'
;MLIPVLGRAGSGKTTFVLERLLQAAKKGRVLLLVPEQFSFEMEKQVYELLSRHGDQQLSLNVEVYSFTRLCHRVFTEWGGMAGEYVTDAARQLLMSLALDQTRDQLSVYSRPAKNTAFVGRMLRQVDEFKNAGVSPDRLQSVCEQLEGDSALAGKTREMALIYTYYQALLQNRFQDEKDSLLNCCRLLEGQGYFRGCTVFIDSFMTFMAGEKQLIRIILSECEELYITFPTDRLGEGQRQSPSDGELPVEDGTFDTARDTLRELCRDAKQMQVAVHTPILLG
;
A
#
# COMPACT_ATOMS: atom_id res chain seq x y z
N MET A 1 -1.07 9.04 16.67
CA MET A 1 -1.83 10.22 16.18
C MET A 1 -1.56 10.42 14.69
N LEU A 2 -2.58 10.70 13.84
CA LEU A 2 -2.43 11.01 12.41
C LEU A 2 -2.27 12.53 12.20
N ILE A 3 -1.26 12.96 11.46
CA ILE A 3 -0.94 14.37 11.19
C ILE A 3 -0.82 14.57 9.67
N PRO A 4 -1.89 15.01 8.99
CA PRO A 4 -1.83 15.33 7.57
C PRO A 4 -1.03 16.61 7.31
N VAL A 5 -0.17 16.58 6.26
CA VAL A 5 0.60 17.73 5.77
C VAL A 5 0.21 17.97 4.32
N LEU A 6 -0.40 19.10 4.06
CA LEU A 6 -1.03 19.40 2.78
C LEU A 6 -0.35 20.59 2.10
N GLY A 7 -0.23 20.52 0.77
CA GLY A 7 0.30 21.64 -0.01
C GLY A 7 0.53 21.26 -1.47
N ARG A 8 0.56 22.25 -2.36
CA ARG A 8 0.83 22.05 -3.78
C ARG A 8 2.25 21.52 -4.04
N ALA A 9 2.54 21.09 -5.25
CA ALA A 9 3.91 20.82 -5.67
C ALA A 9 4.78 22.05 -5.42
N GLY A 10 5.98 21.85 -4.85
CA GLY A 10 6.90 22.95 -4.52
C GLY A 10 6.58 23.73 -3.23
N SER A 11 5.52 23.39 -2.48
CA SER A 11 5.16 24.06 -1.22
C SER A 11 6.09 23.74 -0.02
N GLY A 12 7.14 22.96 -0.21
CA GLY A 12 8.08 22.63 0.85
C GLY A 12 7.68 21.45 1.75
N LYS A 13 6.73 20.60 1.34
CA LYS A 13 6.31 19.42 2.14
C LYS A 13 7.48 18.54 2.55
N THR A 14 8.32 18.16 1.60
CA THR A 14 9.50 17.31 1.88
C THR A 14 10.50 18.03 2.81
N THR A 15 10.71 19.32 2.65
CA THR A 15 11.55 20.12 3.56
C THR A 15 10.98 20.09 4.98
N PHE A 16 9.68 20.31 5.11
CA PHE A 16 8.99 20.21 6.40
C PHE A 16 9.15 18.83 7.04
N VAL A 17 8.97 17.75 6.23
CA VAL A 17 9.17 16.36 6.70
C VAL A 17 10.58 16.17 7.22
N LEU A 18 11.61 16.60 6.48
CA LEU A 18 13.02 16.46 6.87
C LEU A 18 13.35 17.24 8.15
N GLU A 19 12.81 18.44 8.33
CA GLU A 19 12.98 19.22 9.57
C GLU A 19 12.32 18.55 10.77
N ARG A 20 11.09 18.02 10.61
CA ARG A 20 10.38 17.30 11.65
C ARG A 20 11.03 15.95 11.98
N LEU A 21 11.54 15.27 10.97
CA LEU A 21 12.30 14.02 11.12
C LEU A 21 13.51 14.20 12.02
N LEU A 22 14.28 15.28 11.84
CA LEU A 22 15.41 15.59 12.72
C LEU A 22 14.98 15.81 14.18
N GLN A 23 13.86 16.47 14.39
CA GLN A 23 13.34 16.72 15.74
C GLN A 23 12.87 15.41 16.39
N ALA A 24 12.22 14.55 15.63
CA ALA A 24 11.76 13.24 16.09
C ALA A 24 12.93 12.29 16.38
N ALA A 25 13.97 12.30 15.54
CA ALA A 25 15.17 11.46 15.72
C ALA A 25 15.90 11.70 17.05
N LYS A 26 15.79 12.90 17.62
CA LYS A 26 16.32 13.21 18.97
C LYS A 26 15.54 12.52 20.09
N LYS A 27 14.30 12.10 19.84
CA LYS A 27 13.43 11.49 20.82
C LYS A 27 13.41 9.96 20.74
N GLY A 28 13.63 9.39 19.57
CA GLY A 28 13.55 7.95 19.38
C GLY A 28 13.61 7.53 17.91
N ARG A 29 13.14 6.32 17.66
CA ARG A 29 13.15 5.70 16.33
C ARG A 29 12.22 6.44 15.37
N VAL A 30 12.72 6.70 14.19
CA VAL A 30 12.00 7.39 13.11
C VAL A 30 12.04 6.56 11.84
N LEU A 31 10.89 6.39 11.21
CA LEU A 31 10.76 5.72 9.94
C LEU A 31 10.23 6.69 8.89
N LEU A 32 10.91 6.80 7.75
CA LEU A 32 10.45 7.56 6.59
C LEU A 32 10.11 6.59 5.46
N LEU A 33 8.85 6.58 5.03
CA LEU A 33 8.37 5.81 3.89
C LEU A 33 8.18 6.71 2.67
N VAL A 34 8.77 6.30 1.55
CA VAL A 34 8.70 7.00 0.27
C VAL A 34 8.48 6.00 -0.87
N PRO A 35 7.95 6.42 -2.04
CA PRO A 35 7.87 5.56 -3.21
C PRO A 35 9.23 4.97 -3.60
N GLU A 36 9.23 3.76 -4.14
CA GLU A 36 10.45 3.01 -4.50
C GLU A 36 11.42 3.84 -5.34
N GLN A 37 10.90 4.55 -6.34
CA GLN A 37 11.71 5.37 -7.24
C GLN A 37 12.43 6.54 -6.55
N PHE A 38 11.95 6.99 -5.40
CA PHE A 38 12.54 8.10 -4.64
C PHE A 38 13.36 7.64 -3.45
N SER A 39 13.36 6.35 -3.12
CA SER A 39 13.97 5.84 -1.88
C SER A 39 15.47 6.13 -1.78
N PHE A 40 16.22 5.93 -2.85
CA PHE A 40 17.66 6.19 -2.88
C PHE A 40 18.01 7.69 -2.72
N GLU A 41 17.29 8.54 -3.45
CA GLU A 41 17.51 10.01 -3.38
C GLU A 41 17.16 10.55 -1.98
N MET A 42 16.07 10.07 -1.40
CA MET A 42 15.64 10.47 -0.07
C MET A 42 16.60 9.97 1.02
N GLU A 43 17.09 8.74 0.89
CA GLU A 43 18.09 8.17 1.80
C GLU A 43 19.37 9.02 1.78
N LYS A 44 19.82 9.45 0.60
CA LYS A 44 20.97 10.36 0.44
C LYS A 44 20.72 11.72 1.09
N GLN A 45 19.55 12.33 0.84
CA GLN A 45 19.20 13.63 1.43
C GLN A 45 19.13 13.56 2.96
N VAL A 46 18.54 12.51 3.52
CA VAL A 46 18.49 12.27 4.97
C VAL A 46 19.90 12.07 5.53
N TYR A 47 20.75 11.28 4.87
CA TYR A 47 22.12 11.08 5.28
C TYR A 47 22.94 12.37 5.30
N GLU A 48 22.85 13.18 4.24
CA GLU A 48 23.52 14.50 4.16
C GLU A 48 23.02 15.44 5.26
N LEU A 49 21.71 15.44 5.52
CA LEU A 49 21.09 16.25 6.57
C LEU A 49 21.61 15.87 7.96
N LEU A 50 21.64 14.58 8.29
CA LEU A 50 22.14 14.04 9.56
C LEU A 50 23.62 14.29 9.74
N SER A 51 24.42 14.11 8.67
CA SER A 51 25.88 14.34 8.68
C SER A 51 26.23 15.79 8.99
N ARG A 52 25.45 16.75 8.52
CA ARG A 52 25.65 18.19 8.82
C ARG A 52 25.42 18.52 10.29
N HIS A 53 24.62 17.73 11.00
CA HIS A 53 24.35 17.92 12.44
C HIS A 53 25.40 17.27 13.36
N GLY A 54 26.32 16.45 12.80
CA GLY A 54 27.48 15.92 13.50
C GLY A 54 27.17 14.90 14.61
N ASP A 55 25.93 14.49 14.80
CA ASP A 55 25.51 13.54 15.83
C ASP A 55 25.28 12.15 15.21
N GLN A 56 26.23 11.25 15.39
CA GLN A 56 26.15 9.86 14.89
C GLN A 56 24.95 9.10 15.46
N GLN A 57 24.49 9.45 16.65
CA GLN A 57 23.38 8.77 17.31
C GLN A 57 22.05 9.04 16.60
N LEU A 58 21.89 10.23 16.00
CA LEU A 58 20.72 10.55 15.19
C LEU A 58 20.60 9.64 13.96
N SER A 59 21.74 9.27 13.36
CA SER A 59 21.75 8.40 12.17
C SER A 59 21.29 6.97 12.49
N LEU A 60 21.45 6.50 13.72
CA LEU A 60 21.00 5.18 14.14
C LEU A 60 19.49 5.13 14.39
N ASN A 61 18.87 6.27 14.64
CA ASN A 61 17.45 6.36 14.93
C ASN A 61 16.59 6.51 13.67
N VAL A 62 17.18 6.80 12.50
CA VAL A 62 16.43 7.11 11.28
C VAL A 62 16.58 6.01 10.25
N GLU A 63 15.46 5.50 9.78
CA GLU A 63 15.38 4.50 8.73
C GLU A 63 14.54 5.05 7.57
N VAL A 64 15.03 4.88 6.34
CA VAL A 64 14.34 5.30 5.10
C VAL A 64 14.06 4.08 4.25
N TYR A 65 12.79 3.84 3.95
CA TYR A 65 12.37 2.67 3.17
C TYR A 65 11.28 3.03 2.15
N SER A 66 11.15 2.18 1.13
CA SER A 66 9.88 1.98 0.45
C SER A 66 9.06 0.90 1.20
N PHE A 67 7.81 0.72 0.85
CA PHE A 67 7.01 -0.37 1.43
C PHE A 67 7.62 -1.74 1.19
N THR A 68 8.15 -1.98 -0.01
CA THR A 68 8.85 -3.24 -0.37
C THR A 68 10.09 -3.46 0.49
N ARG A 69 10.94 -2.44 0.62
CA ARG A 69 12.16 -2.51 1.44
C ARG A 69 11.85 -2.72 2.93
N LEU A 70 10.79 -2.09 3.44
CA LEU A 70 10.33 -2.32 4.81
C LEU A 70 9.89 -3.77 5.01
N CYS A 71 9.13 -4.36 4.09
CA CYS A 71 8.75 -5.77 4.15
C CYS A 71 9.99 -6.68 4.17
N HIS A 72 10.97 -6.44 3.31
CA HIS A 72 12.23 -7.19 3.31
C HIS A 72 12.98 -7.08 4.64
N ARG A 73 12.99 -5.90 5.25
CA ARG A 73 13.60 -5.68 6.57
C ARG A 73 12.89 -6.51 7.64
N VAL A 74 11.56 -6.46 7.69
CA VAL A 74 10.73 -7.23 8.62
C VAL A 74 10.97 -8.73 8.46
N PHE A 75 10.97 -9.24 7.23
CA PHE A 75 11.24 -10.65 6.97
C PHE A 75 12.66 -11.07 7.36
N THR A 76 13.64 -10.20 7.22
CA THR A 76 15.02 -10.47 7.64
C THR A 76 15.14 -10.56 9.16
N GLU A 77 14.42 -9.73 9.90
CA GLU A 77 14.46 -9.68 11.35
C GLU A 77 13.62 -10.79 12.01
N TRP A 78 12.43 -11.05 11.47
CA TRP A 78 11.43 -11.90 12.13
C TRP A 78 11.18 -13.22 11.40
N GLY A 79 11.82 -13.42 10.26
CA GLY A 79 11.54 -14.55 9.40
C GLY A 79 10.28 -14.33 8.55
N GLY A 80 9.80 -15.40 7.91
CA GLY A 80 8.62 -15.31 7.03
C GLY A 80 8.95 -15.36 5.55
N MET A 81 10.24 -15.37 5.18
CA MET A 81 10.71 -15.63 3.82
C MET A 81 11.07 -17.11 3.64
N ALA A 82 10.15 -18.00 3.95
CA ALA A 82 10.33 -19.43 3.68
C ALA A 82 9.77 -19.75 2.28
N GLY A 83 10.58 -19.65 1.24
CA GLY A 83 10.21 -19.99 -0.13
C GLY A 83 11.00 -19.18 -1.17
N GLU A 84 11.12 -19.73 -2.36
CA GLU A 84 11.69 -19.03 -3.49
C GLU A 84 10.65 -18.08 -4.10
N TYR A 85 11.08 -16.86 -4.45
CA TYR A 85 10.23 -15.96 -5.23
C TYR A 85 9.94 -16.55 -6.60
N VAL A 86 8.67 -16.55 -6.97
CA VAL A 86 8.24 -16.99 -8.28
C VAL A 86 8.76 -16.03 -9.37
N THR A 87 9.47 -16.56 -10.35
CA THR A 87 9.88 -15.78 -11.52
C THR A 87 8.71 -15.55 -12.48
N ASP A 88 8.79 -14.53 -13.34
CA ASP A 88 7.74 -14.26 -14.34
C ASP A 88 7.49 -15.47 -15.26
N ALA A 89 8.55 -16.21 -15.63
CA ALA A 89 8.41 -17.44 -16.41
C ALA A 89 7.65 -18.53 -15.65
N ALA A 90 7.94 -18.71 -14.36
CA ALA A 90 7.22 -19.64 -13.51
C ALA A 90 5.78 -19.21 -13.30
N ARG A 91 5.49 -17.91 -13.13
CA ARG A 91 4.12 -17.37 -13.05
C ARG A 91 3.31 -17.70 -14.31
N GLN A 92 3.90 -17.53 -15.49
CA GLN A 92 3.26 -17.88 -16.77
C GLN A 92 2.96 -19.38 -16.85
N LEU A 93 3.89 -20.24 -16.44
CA LEU A 93 3.71 -21.67 -16.39
C LEU A 93 2.58 -22.08 -15.43
N LEU A 94 2.59 -21.55 -14.21
CA LEU A 94 1.55 -21.83 -13.20
C LEU A 94 0.17 -21.38 -13.69
N MET A 95 0.06 -20.21 -14.31
CA MET A 95 -1.19 -19.75 -14.91
C MET A 95 -1.65 -20.65 -16.06
N SER A 96 -0.73 -21.12 -16.90
CA SER A 96 -1.05 -22.07 -17.97
C SER A 96 -1.58 -23.39 -17.40
N LEU A 97 -0.97 -23.90 -16.33
CA LEU A 97 -1.45 -25.09 -15.62
C LEU A 97 -2.83 -24.87 -14.98
N ALA A 98 -3.07 -23.73 -14.36
CA ALA A 98 -4.37 -23.38 -13.81
C ALA A 98 -5.47 -23.37 -14.87
N LEU A 99 -5.18 -22.77 -16.04
CA LEU A 99 -6.09 -22.74 -17.17
C LEU A 99 -6.35 -24.14 -17.77
N ASP A 100 -5.35 -25.00 -17.79
CA ASP A 100 -5.50 -26.37 -18.28
C ASP A 100 -6.33 -27.23 -17.32
N GLN A 101 -6.08 -27.11 -16.02
CA GLN A 101 -6.84 -27.84 -14.98
C GLN A 101 -8.30 -27.41 -14.86
N THR A 102 -8.59 -26.16 -15.17
CA THR A 102 -9.96 -25.62 -15.09
C THR A 102 -10.73 -25.74 -16.40
N ARG A 103 -10.07 -26.13 -17.49
CA ARG A 103 -10.54 -26.07 -18.88
C ARG A 103 -11.95 -26.62 -19.09
N ASP A 104 -12.24 -27.81 -18.53
CA ASP A 104 -13.52 -28.48 -18.72
C ASP A 104 -14.68 -27.81 -17.97
N GLN A 105 -14.35 -26.88 -17.06
CA GLN A 105 -15.29 -26.07 -16.29
C GLN A 105 -15.50 -24.68 -16.89
N LEU A 106 -14.70 -24.32 -17.95
CA LEU A 106 -14.77 -23.02 -18.60
C LEU A 106 -15.68 -23.09 -19.85
N SER A 107 -16.61 -22.20 -19.96
CA SER A 107 -17.44 -21.98 -21.13
C SER A 107 -16.96 -20.76 -21.94
N VAL A 108 -16.78 -19.62 -21.27
CA VAL A 108 -16.40 -18.34 -21.87
C VAL A 108 -14.91 -18.33 -22.26
N TYR A 109 -14.04 -18.82 -21.35
CA TYR A 109 -12.60 -18.82 -21.56
C TYR A 109 -12.03 -20.14 -22.09
N SER A 110 -12.87 -21.12 -22.40
CA SER A 110 -12.42 -22.45 -22.89
C SER A 110 -11.56 -22.39 -24.16
N ARG A 111 -11.90 -21.52 -25.12
CA ARG A 111 -11.16 -21.36 -26.40
C ARG A 111 -9.88 -20.51 -26.24
N PRO A 112 -9.94 -19.31 -25.59
CA PRO A 112 -8.77 -18.46 -25.40
C PRO A 112 -7.69 -19.07 -24.54
N ALA A 113 -8.00 -20.01 -23.64
CA ALA A 113 -7.07 -20.62 -22.68
C ALA A 113 -5.83 -21.26 -23.33
N LYS A 114 -5.87 -21.60 -24.61
CA LYS A 114 -4.73 -22.15 -25.38
C LYS A 114 -3.75 -21.08 -25.88
N ASN A 115 -4.05 -19.80 -25.72
CA ASN A 115 -3.26 -18.73 -26.32
C ASN A 115 -2.33 -18.11 -25.25
N THR A 116 -1.02 -18.07 -25.51
CA THR A 116 0.00 -17.46 -24.64
C THR A 116 -0.30 -16.00 -24.29
N ALA A 117 -0.83 -15.23 -25.24
CA ALA A 117 -1.26 -13.86 -24.99
C ALA A 117 -2.44 -13.78 -24.00
N PHE A 118 -3.26 -14.81 -23.93
CA PHE A 118 -4.33 -14.91 -22.95
C PHE A 118 -3.81 -15.20 -21.54
N VAL A 119 -2.81 -16.07 -21.41
CA VAL A 119 -2.09 -16.31 -20.14
C VAL A 119 -1.59 -15.00 -19.54
N GLY A 120 -0.92 -14.18 -20.35
CA GLY A 120 -0.43 -12.87 -19.88
C GLY A 120 -1.55 -11.89 -19.48
N ARG A 121 -2.72 -11.95 -20.13
CA ARG A 121 -3.89 -11.15 -19.72
C ARG A 121 -4.47 -11.61 -18.39
N MET A 122 -4.55 -12.92 -18.19
CA MET A 122 -5.04 -13.48 -16.90
C MET A 122 -4.11 -13.14 -15.75
N LEU A 123 -2.80 -13.20 -15.95
CA LEU A 123 -1.83 -12.77 -14.94
C LEU A 123 -2.01 -11.30 -14.57
N ARG A 124 -2.11 -10.41 -15.56
CA ARG A 124 -2.37 -8.99 -15.29
C ARG A 124 -3.66 -8.77 -14.52
N GLN A 125 -4.73 -9.48 -14.87
CA GLN A 125 -6.01 -9.37 -14.16
C GLN A 125 -5.90 -9.86 -12.71
N VAL A 126 -5.16 -10.94 -12.47
CA VAL A 126 -4.88 -11.42 -11.10
C VAL A 126 -4.05 -10.39 -10.33
N ASP A 127 -3.04 -9.78 -10.97
CA ASP A 127 -2.24 -8.72 -10.34
C ASP A 127 -3.10 -7.50 -9.97
N GLU A 128 -4.05 -7.11 -10.81
CA GLU A 128 -5.01 -6.04 -10.51
C GLU A 128 -5.89 -6.41 -9.31
N PHE A 129 -6.38 -7.64 -9.23
CA PHE A 129 -7.15 -8.11 -8.06
C PHE A 129 -6.30 -8.08 -6.78
N LYS A 130 -5.07 -8.56 -6.82
CA LYS A 130 -4.16 -8.51 -5.67
C LYS A 130 -3.88 -7.08 -5.23
N ASN A 131 -3.58 -6.18 -6.17
CA ASN A 131 -3.35 -4.76 -5.88
C ASN A 131 -4.60 -4.08 -5.28
N ALA A 132 -5.80 -4.51 -5.69
CA ALA A 132 -7.07 -4.04 -5.13
C ALA A 132 -7.48 -4.75 -3.83
N GLY A 133 -6.69 -5.74 -3.35
CA GLY A 133 -7.02 -6.53 -2.15
C GLY A 133 -8.21 -7.48 -2.34
N VAL A 134 -8.48 -7.89 -3.60
CA VAL A 134 -9.54 -8.84 -3.92
C VAL A 134 -8.97 -10.25 -3.93
N SER A 135 -9.27 -11.02 -2.90
CA SER A 135 -8.93 -12.45 -2.83
C SER A 135 -9.84 -13.29 -3.74
N PRO A 136 -9.44 -14.55 -4.08
CA PRO A 136 -10.31 -15.47 -4.80
C PRO A 136 -11.69 -15.65 -4.11
N ASP A 137 -11.71 -15.82 -2.78
CA ASP A 137 -12.94 -16.00 -2.00
C ASP A 137 -13.86 -14.78 -2.09
N ARG A 138 -13.26 -13.56 -2.01
CA ARG A 138 -14.03 -12.32 -2.16
C ARG A 138 -14.61 -12.19 -3.56
N LEU A 139 -13.86 -12.57 -4.59
CA LEU A 139 -14.35 -12.56 -5.97
C LEU A 139 -15.49 -13.57 -6.16
N GLN A 140 -15.40 -14.74 -5.54
CA GLN A 140 -16.45 -15.74 -5.54
C GLN A 140 -17.72 -15.23 -4.83
N SER A 141 -17.60 -14.60 -3.66
CA SER A 141 -18.73 -13.99 -2.96
C SER A 141 -19.44 -12.90 -3.79
N VAL A 142 -18.70 -12.14 -4.57
CA VAL A 142 -19.29 -11.16 -5.51
C VAL A 142 -20.06 -11.87 -6.62
N CYS A 143 -19.55 -13.02 -7.13
CA CYS A 143 -20.26 -13.80 -8.15
C CYS A 143 -21.62 -14.30 -7.66
N GLU A 144 -21.73 -14.65 -6.37
CA GLU A 144 -22.99 -15.12 -5.76
C GLU A 144 -24.03 -14.00 -5.65
N GLN A 145 -23.58 -12.73 -5.58
CA GLN A 145 -24.44 -11.54 -5.53
C GLN A 145 -24.86 -11.02 -6.89
N LEU A 146 -24.17 -11.45 -7.96
CA LEU A 146 -24.55 -11.08 -9.33
C LEU A 146 -25.79 -11.87 -9.75
N GLU A 147 -26.91 -11.19 -9.88
CA GLU A 147 -28.16 -11.79 -10.32
C GLU A 147 -28.07 -12.27 -11.78
N GLY A 148 -28.51 -13.51 -12.00
CA GLY A 148 -28.81 -14.05 -13.31
C GLY A 148 -27.62 -14.58 -14.12
N ASP A 149 -27.96 -15.15 -15.27
CA ASP A 149 -27.05 -15.77 -16.25
C ASP A 149 -26.45 -14.70 -17.20
N SER A 150 -26.06 -13.56 -16.64
CA SER A 150 -25.45 -12.49 -17.44
C SER A 150 -24.05 -12.91 -17.90
N ALA A 151 -23.64 -12.43 -19.09
CA ALA A 151 -22.30 -12.66 -19.62
C ALA A 151 -21.20 -12.16 -18.64
N LEU A 152 -21.49 -11.15 -17.82
CA LEU A 152 -20.60 -10.64 -16.79
C LEU A 152 -20.48 -11.65 -15.63
N ALA A 153 -21.58 -12.19 -15.14
CA ALA A 153 -21.59 -13.19 -14.07
C ALA A 153 -20.80 -14.44 -14.47
N GLY A 154 -20.99 -14.93 -15.71
CA GLY A 154 -20.23 -16.06 -16.24
C GLY A 154 -18.72 -15.78 -16.30
N LYS A 155 -18.31 -14.63 -16.84
CA LYS A 155 -16.91 -14.21 -16.89
C LYS A 155 -16.28 -14.10 -15.51
N THR A 156 -17.00 -13.49 -14.56
CA THR A 156 -16.49 -13.28 -13.20
C THR A 156 -16.33 -14.60 -12.46
N ARG A 157 -17.30 -15.52 -12.62
CA ARG A 157 -17.24 -16.87 -12.03
C ARG A 157 -16.04 -17.68 -12.55
N GLU A 158 -15.84 -17.70 -13.86
CA GLU A 158 -14.70 -18.40 -14.46
C GLU A 158 -13.37 -17.75 -14.06
N MET A 159 -13.32 -16.43 -13.94
CA MET A 159 -12.15 -15.72 -13.46
C MET A 159 -11.82 -16.05 -11.99
N ALA A 160 -12.84 -16.13 -11.13
CA ALA A 160 -12.68 -16.55 -9.73
C ALA A 160 -12.12 -17.98 -9.65
N LEU A 161 -12.64 -18.90 -10.48
CA LEU A 161 -12.17 -20.27 -10.55
C LEU A 161 -10.70 -20.35 -10.97
N ILE A 162 -10.32 -19.68 -12.06
CA ILE A 162 -8.93 -19.64 -12.56
C ILE A 162 -8.00 -19.06 -11.49
N TYR A 163 -8.40 -17.97 -10.83
CA TYR A 163 -7.61 -17.32 -9.80
C TYR A 163 -7.42 -18.23 -8.58
N THR A 164 -8.45 -18.96 -8.15
CA THR A 164 -8.39 -19.92 -7.06
C THR A 164 -7.36 -21.02 -7.36
N TYR A 165 -7.42 -21.63 -8.55
CA TYR A 165 -6.46 -22.66 -8.95
C TYR A 165 -5.03 -22.13 -9.08
N TYR A 166 -4.86 -20.94 -9.68
CA TYR A 166 -3.56 -20.31 -9.77
C TYR A 166 -2.96 -20.04 -8.38
N GLN A 167 -3.75 -19.50 -7.46
CA GLN A 167 -3.30 -19.22 -6.09
C GLN A 167 -2.93 -20.50 -5.34
N ALA A 168 -3.70 -21.59 -5.49
CA ALA A 168 -3.39 -22.88 -4.88
C ALA A 168 -2.07 -23.48 -5.41
N LEU A 169 -1.82 -23.39 -6.72
CA LEU A 169 -0.56 -23.85 -7.33
C LEU A 169 0.64 -23.03 -6.83
N LEU A 170 0.45 -21.73 -6.65
CA LEU A 170 1.48 -20.80 -6.21
C LEU A 170 1.86 -21.05 -4.74
N GLN A 171 0.87 -21.12 -3.84
CA GLN A 171 1.08 -21.28 -2.39
C GLN A 171 1.81 -22.57 -2.01
N ASN A 172 1.77 -23.58 -2.84
CA ASN A 172 2.40 -24.88 -2.56
C ASN A 172 3.94 -24.84 -2.62
N ARG A 173 4.56 -23.90 -3.34
CA ARG A 173 6.02 -23.92 -3.59
C ARG A 173 6.70 -22.55 -3.65
N PHE A 174 5.95 -21.48 -3.90
CA PHE A 174 6.51 -20.17 -4.22
C PHE A 174 5.89 -19.06 -3.39
N GLN A 175 6.67 -18.00 -3.20
CA GLN A 175 6.17 -16.71 -2.75
C GLN A 175 5.98 -15.77 -3.95
N ASP A 176 4.82 -15.14 -4.04
CA ASP A 176 4.59 -14.07 -5.00
C ASP A 176 5.00 -12.74 -4.35
N GLU A 177 5.83 -11.98 -5.04
CA GLU A 177 6.20 -10.64 -4.59
C GLU A 177 4.98 -9.75 -4.35
N LYS A 178 3.91 -9.95 -5.13
CA LYS A 178 2.63 -9.24 -4.96
C LYS A 178 1.91 -9.57 -3.65
N ASP A 179 2.17 -10.73 -3.06
CA ASP A 179 1.61 -11.15 -1.77
C ASP A 179 2.52 -10.77 -0.59
N SER A 180 3.76 -10.36 -0.85
CA SER A 180 4.77 -10.05 0.20
C SER A 180 4.27 -9.00 1.18
N LEU A 181 3.62 -7.95 0.70
CA LEU A 181 3.11 -6.87 1.55
C LEU A 181 1.98 -7.36 2.48
N LEU A 182 1.07 -8.18 1.98
CA LEU A 182 0.01 -8.78 2.79
C LEU A 182 0.57 -9.77 3.82
N ASN A 183 1.58 -10.55 3.45
CA ASN A 183 2.26 -11.46 4.36
C ASN A 183 3.03 -10.69 5.45
N CYS A 184 3.68 -9.58 5.09
CA CYS A 184 4.30 -8.67 6.05
C CYS A 184 3.26 -8.10 7.04
N CYS A 185 2.09 -7.66 6.56
CA CYS A 185 1.01 -7.19 7.41
C CYS A 185 0.57 -8.26 8.42
N ARG A 186 0.35 -9.51 7.97
CA ARG A 186 -0.03 -10.63 8.86
C ARG A 186 1.03 -10.89 9.94
N LEU A 187 2.31 -10.78 9.57
CA LEU A 187 3.41 -10.98 10.51
C LEU A 187 3.49 -9.87 11.55
N LEU A 188 3.21 -8.62 11.15
CA LEU A 188 3.29 -7.44 12.02
C LEU A 188 2.06 -7.24 12.91
N GLU A 189 0.92 -7.81 12.55
CA GLU A 189 -0.35 -7.57 13.22
C GLU A 189 -0.28 -7.91 14.73
N GLY A 190 -0.52 -6.90 15.58
CA GLY A 190 -0.49 -7.03 17.04
C GLY A 190 0.89 -7.19 17.66
N GLN A 191 1.97 -7.12 16.89
CA GLN A 191 3.33 -7.34 17.39
C GLN A 191 4.00 -6.09 17.98
N GLY A 192 3.46 -4.91 17.70
CA GLY A 192 4.01 -3.66 18.24
C GLY A 192 5.33 -3.23 17.62
N TYR A 193 5.60 -3.60 16.38
CA TYR A 193 6.84 -3.27 15.66
C TYR A 193 7.09 -1.76 15.56
N PHE A 194 6.03 -0.96 15.48
CA PHE A 194 6.09 0.50 15.35
C PHE A 194 5.91 1.24 16.70
N ARG A 195 5.87 0.55 17.83
CA ARG A 195 5.74 1.20 19.15
C ARG A 195 6.95 2.09 19.42
N GLY A 196 6.67 3.30 19.94
CA GLY A 196 7.70 4.30 20.20
C GLY A 196 8.34 4.90 18.95
N CYS A 197 7.77 4.65 17.77
CA CYS A 197 8.26 5.15 16.49
C CYS A 197 7.44 6.35 16.02
N THR A 198 8.11 7.38 15.50
CA THR A 198 7.49 8.43 14.70
C THR A 198 7.64 8.05 13.23
N VAL A 199 6.53 8.00 12.50
CA VAL A 199 6.53 7.58 11.09
C VAL A 199 6.18 8.76 10.19
N PHE A 200 6.91 8.87 9.10
CA PHE A 200 6.65 9.84 8.02
C PHE A 200 6.37 9.08 6.74
N ILE A 201 5.34 9.50 5.99
CA ILE A 201 5.01 9.00 4.65
C ILE A 201 4.99 10.19 3.72
N ASP A 202 5.89 10.23 2.75
CA ASP A 202 6.04 11.36 1.84
C ASP A 202 5.98 10.97 0.37
N SER A 203 5.47 11.88 -0.47
CA SER A 203 5.46 11.77 -1.94
C SER A 203 4.53 10.71 -2.53
N PHE A 204 3.49 10.28 -1.79
CA PHE A 204 2.42 9.43 -2.31
C PHE A 204 1.18 10.26 -2.70
N MET A 205 0.46 9.80 -3.70
CA MET A 205 -0.86 10.34 -4.08
C MET A 205 -1.99 9.39 -3.68
N THR A 206 -1.71 8.09 -3.72
CA THR A 206 -2.64 7.02 -3.37
C THR A 206 -1.87 5.81 -2.89
N PHE A 207 -2.56 4.84 -2.33
CA PHE A 207 -1.99 3.60 -1.80
C PHE A 207 -2.71 2.39 -2.36
N MET A 208 -1.95 1.32 -2.61
CA MET A 208 -2.51 -0.01 -2.88
C MET A 208 -3.15 -0.60 -1.62
N ALA A 209 -3.99 -1.61 -1.79
CA ALA A 209 -4.71 -2.22 -0.65
C ALA A 209 -3.78 -2.75 0.45
N GLY A 210 -2.68 -3.41 0.07
CA GLY A 210 -1.66 -3.88 1.02
C GLY A 210 -0.94 -2.74 1.74
N GLU A 211 -0.63 -1.65 1.04
CA GLU A 211 -0.02 -0.45 1.64
C GLU A 211 -0.97 0.20 2.65
N LYS A 212 -2.27 0.31 2.30
CA LYS A 212 -3.30 0.80 3.23
C LYS A 212 -3.41 -0.08 4.47
N GLN A 213 -3.33 -1.40 4.32
CA GLN A 213 -3.34 -2.31 5.46
C GLN A 213 -2.13 -2.11 6.36
N LEU A 214 -0.93 -1.95 5.79
CA LEU A 214 0.28 -1.66 6.56
C LEU A 214 0.21 -0.28 7.24
N ILE A 215 -0.34 0.74 6.57
CA ILE A 215 -0.58 2.06 7.18
C ILE A 215 -1.54 1.96 8.37
N ARG A 216 -2.58 1.12 8.32
CA ARG A 216 -3.47 0.88 9.46
C ARG A 216 -2.72 0.26 10.65
N ILE A 217 -1.82 -0.70 10.41
CA ILE A 217 -0.97 -1.27 11.46
C ILE A 217 -0.07 -0.18 12.06
N ILE A 218 0.60 0.61 11.21
CA ILE A 218 1.41 1.74 11.65
C ILE A 218 0.59 2.71 12.51
N LEU A 219 -0.59 3.10 12.05
CA LEU A 219 -1.49 4.02 12.78
C LEU A 219 -1.89 3.48 14.16
N SER A 220 -2.08 2.16 14.29
CA SER A 220 -2.47 1.55 15.57
C SER A 220 -1.34 1.51 16.60
N GLU A 221 -0.09 1.54 16.15
CA GLU A 221 1.07 1.27 16.99
C GLU A 221 1.99 2.47 17.20
N CYS A 222 2.16 3.34 16.18
CA CYS A 222 3.09 4.45 16.24
C CYS A 222 2.61 5.60 17.14
N GLU A 223 3.54 6.41 17.63
CA GLU A 223 3.21 7.62 18.39
C GLU A 223 2.60 8.70 17.50
N GLU A 224 3.28 9.03 16.41
CA GLU A 224 2.86 10.03 15.43
C GLU A 224 3.08 9.49 14.01
N LEU A 225 2.08 9.69 13.14
CA LEU A 225 2.18 9.46 11.71
C LEU A 225 1.96 10.76 10.97
N TYR A 226 3.03 11.28 10.39
CA TYR A 226 2.97 12.40 9.44
C TYR A 226 2.79 11.85 8.04
N ILE A 227 1.81 12.39 7.30
CA ILE A 227 1.59 11.98 5.92
C ILE A 227 1.38 13.20 5.02
N THR A 228 2.15 13.27 3.92
CA THR A 228 2.03 14.38 2.99
C THR A 228 1.09 14.05 1.85
N PHE A 229 0.27 15.03 1.45
CA PHE A 229 -0.57 14.93 0.26
C PHE A 229 -0.46 16.20 -0.60
N PRO A 230 -0.39 16.04 -1.93
CA PRO A 230 -0.59 17.16 -2.83
C PRO A 230 -2.06 17.59 -2.79
N THR A 231 -2.29 18.86 -2.53
CA THR A 231 -3.62 19.46 -2.61
C THR A 231 -3.50 20.93 -2.94
N ASP A 232 -4.57 21.52 -3.45
CA ASP A 232 -4.71 22.94 -3.60
C ASP A 232 -5.01 23.62 -2.25
N ARG A 233 -4.93 24.93 -2.19
CA ARG A 233 -5.24 25.69 -0.98
C ARG A 233 -6.68 25.38 -0.55
N LEU A 234 -6.83 25.00 0.70
CA LEU A 234 -8.14 24.99 1.34
C LEU A 234 -8.59 26.45 1.45
N GLY A 235 -9.81 26.75 0.98
CA GLY A 235 -10.37 28.11 1.09
C GLY A 235 -10.38 28.59 2.52
N GLU A 236 -10.28 29.92 2.73
CA GLU A 236 -10.16 30.53 4.06
C GLU A 236 -11.30 30.19 5.02
N GLY A 237 -12.48 29.74 4.54
CA GLY A 237 -13.61 29.27 5.34
C GLY A 237 -13.54 27.83 5.83
N GLN A 238 -12.52 27.05 5.45
CA GLN A 238 -12.50 25.59 5.68
C GLN A 238 -11.38 25.12 6.61
N ARG A 239 -10.94 25.97 7.52
CA ARG A 239 -10.01 25.60 8.61
C ARG A 239 -10.62 24.68 9.67
N GLN A 240 -11.84 24.19 9.45
CA GLN A 240 -12.46 23.23 10.35
C GLN A 240 -11.90 21.83 10.13
N SER A 241 -11.71 21.13 11.22
CA SER A 241 -11.17 19.77 11.32
C SER A 241 -11.74 18.86 10.21
N PRO A 242 -10.95 17.95 9.57
CA PRO A 242 -11.46 16.95 8.64
C PRO A 242 -12.53 16.04 9.24
N SER A 243 -12.97 16.32 10.46
CA SER A 243 -14.00 15.57 11.18
C SER A 243 -15.30 15.42 10.41
N ASP A 244 -15.65 16.34 9.51
CA ASP A 244 -16.96 16.35 8.86
C ASP A 244 -16.96 15.90 7.38
N GLY A 245 -15.82 15.44 6.84
CA GLY A 245 -15.78 14.79 5.55
C GLY A 245 -15.91 15.69 4.31
N GLU A 246 -16.03 17.00 4.49
CA GLU A 246 -16.13 17.95 3.38
C GLU A 246 -14.81 18.70 3.16
N LEU A 247 -14.02 18.19 2.20
CA LEU A 247 -12.97 18.98 1.56
C LEU A 247 -13.56 19.69 0.35
N PRO A 248 -13.10 20.91 -0.01
CA PRO A 248 -13.66 21.66 -1.11
C PRO A 248 -13.58 20.92 -2.43
N VAL A 249 -14.64 20.99 -3.20
CA VAL A 249 -14.73 20.48 -4.57
C VAL A 249 -14.23 21.58 -5.49
N GLU A 250 -12.97 21.53 -5.91
CA GLU A 250 -12.47 22.29 -7.05
C GLU A 250 -11.50 21.42 -7.86
N ASP A 251 -11.74 21.34 -9.16
CA ASP A 251 -10.95 20.72 -10.24
C ASP A 251 -10.31 19.34 -9.94
N GLY A 252 -10.78 18.29 -10.58
CA GLY A 252 -10.44 16.87 -10.43
C GLY A 252 -8.97 16.42 -10.33
N THR A 253 -8.00 17.35 -10.42
CA THR A 253 -6.57 17.07 -10.38
C THR A 253 -6.10 16.47 -9.05
N PHE A 254 -6.72 16.85 -7.94
CA PHE A 254 -6.33 16.39 -6.59
C PHE A 254 -7.34 15.43 -5.95
N ASP A 255 -8.36 15.01 -6.68
CA ASP A 255 -9.44 14.17 -6.13
C ASP A 255 -8.92 12.85 -5.56
N THR A 256 -8.01 12.19 -6.27
CA THR A 256 -7.40 10.94 -5.80
C THR A 256 -6.68 11.12 -4.46
N ALA A 257 -5.92 12.19 -4.30
CA ALA A 257 -5.20 12.48 -3.05
C ALA A 257 -6.18 12.84 -1.91
N ARG A 258 -7.23 13.60 -2.21
CA ARG A 258 -8.28 13.96 -1.26
C ARG A 258 -9.08 12.74 -0.80
N ASP A 259 -9.45 11.86 -1.73
CA ASP A 259 -10.20 10.63 -1.40
C ASP A 259 -9.34 9.68 -0.56
N THR A 260 -8.05 9.57 -0.89
CA THR A 260 -7.09 8.80 -0.08
C THR A 260 -6.97 9.37 1.33
N LEU A 261 -6.88 10.69 1.48
CA LEU A 261 -6.83 11.35 2.80
C LEU A 261 -8.14 11.12 3.59
N ARG A 262 -9.31 11.27 2.94
CA ARG A 262 -10.61 11.00 3.58
C ARG A 262 -10.71 9.56 4.07
N GLU A 263 -10.25 8.61 3.28
CA GLU A 263 -10.22 7.19 3.65
C GLU A 263 -9.34 6.98 4.88
N LEU A 264 -8.11 7.52 4.90
CA LEU A 264 -7.20 7.40 6.05
C LEU A 264 -7.74 8.07 7.31
N CYS A 265 -8.37 9.24 7.19
CA CYS A 265 -9.01 9.89 8.33
C CYS A 265 -10.19 9.08 8.88
N ARG A 266 -10.96 8.42 8.00
CA ARG A 266 -12.04 7.51 8.39
C ARG A 266 -11.48 6.28 9.12
N ASP A 267 -10.43 5.68 8.59
CA ASP A 267 -9.75 4.54 9.22
C ASP A 267 -9.22 4.92 10.59
N ALA A 268 -8.53 6.05 10.72
CA ALA A 268 -8.03 6.55 12.00
C ALA A 268 -9.16 6.73 13.04
N LYS A 269 -10.30 7.30 12.62
CA LYS A 269 -11.48 7.44 13.49
C LYS A 269 -12.05 6.09 13.94
N GLN A 270 -12.19 5.13 13.01
CA GLN A 270 -12.68 3.78 13.34
C GLN A 270 -11.75 3.07 14.33
N MET A 271 -10.45 3.33 14.23
CA MET A 271 -9.42 2.78 15.13
C MET A 271 -9.25 3.60 16.41
N GLN A 272 -10.06 4.66 16.64
CA GLN A 272 -9.96 5.57 17.77
C GLN A 272 -8.60 6.29 17.85
N VAL A 273 -7.91 6.46 16.73
CA VAL A 273 -6.67 7.23 16.62
C VAL A 273 -7.00 8.69 16.40
N ALA A 274 -6.41 9.57 17.20
CA ALA A 274 -6.59 11.01 17.07
C ALA A 274 -6.07 11.53 15.73
N VAL A 275 -6.84 12.39 15.06
CA VAL A 275 -6.46 13.07 13.82
C VAL A 275 -6.19 14.53 14.13
N HIS A 276 -4.99 15.00 13.83
CA HIS A 276 -4.60 16.41 14.00
C HIS A 276 -5.20 17.28 12.88
N THR A 277 -5.46 18.53 13.17
CA THR A 277 -5.78 19.53 12.13
C THR A 277 -4.67 19.52 11.07
N PRO A 278 -4.99 19.47 9.76
CA PRO A 278 -3.98 19.45 8.72
C PRO A 278 -3.01 20.63 8.78
N ILE A 279 -1.72 20.37 8.60
CA ILE A 279 -0.68 21.38 8.45
C ILE A 279 -0.69 21.81 6.99
N LEU A 280 -0.97 23.08 6.74
CA LEU A 280 -1.05 23.64 5.40
C LEU A 280 0.25 24.37 5.05
N LEU A 281 0.86 23.97 3.94
CA LEU A 281 2.07 24.57 3.39
C LEU A 281 1.72 25.24 2.05
N GLY A 282 2.08 26.52 1.90
CA GLY A 282 1.73 27.26 0.70
C GLY A 282 2.61 28.44 0.43
#